data_c597f7cb51b3f90409488139ae48580c
#
_entry.id   c597f7cb51b3f90409488139ae48580c
#
_cell.length_a   1.000
_cell.length_b   1.000
_cell.length_c   1.000
_cell.angle_alpha   90.00
_cell.angle_beta   90.00
_cell.angle_gamma   90.00
#
_symmetry.space_group_name_H-M   'P 1'
#
loop_
_entity.id
_entity.type
_entity.pdbx_description
1 polymer ?
#
loop_
_entity_poly.entity_id
_entity_poly.type
_entity_poly.pdbx_seq_one_letter_code
_entity_poly.pdbx_strand_id
1 'polypeptide(L)'
;MTQTAQDLLGQDWDAIIIGTGMGGGTIGRVLAENGFRVLFVEKGPKGHRSERQALHSEVFTPEARQLRGFWPDPVKATVDGRTAEFFAPIGAGVGGSSAFYAATLERPERHDIDVHPSATWPIGYDDLAPHYAAAEEMFHVCGADDPLSPEPQPKLRQAPPLDPSDASLKVEFESSGLHPYRLHSAIRYVEGCHGCLGSKCPKTCKMDGRSAGVEPALATGNAELVTECDVLALEGSADAITGLRVLHMGKTRHISAKRVILAGGALGSARLLLASQSDAWPEGAANSSGLVGRNLMFHLNEMFALWPKRKVAGDGASKAISLRDLYHPRDGSRFGTVQSMGIGAGYGEILHYLRLMLARSALAKLPLVQDLARIPAALAVKMLGNAKVFVGLLEDIGYPENRVVFDPDRPASLNIEYTLHPELRRRRGAFRKAIRRAFKSHRKLFLSMQPELNFGHPCGTARFGSDPATSVLDVNCKAHDLENLWVVDSSFMPSSFGVNPSLTIAANALRVGAHLSKEWRHDAE
;
A
#
# COMPACT_ATOMS: atom_id res chain seq x y z
N MET A 1 -7.85 21.03 29.79
CA MET A 1 -9.06 20.23 29.46
C MET A 1 -8.79 19.54 28.16
N THR A 2 -8.98 18.24 28.09
CA THR A 2 -8.81 17.48 26.82
C THR A 2 -9.95 17.89 25.88
N GLN A 3 -9.63 18.45 24.72
CA GLN A 3 -10.63 18.82 23.71
C GLN A 3 -11.39 17.57 23.24
N THR A 4 -12.69 17.69 23.06
CA THR A 4 -13.50 16.60 22.53
C THR A 4 -13.35 16.53 21.00
N ALA A 5 -13.60 15.35 20.41
CA ALA A 5 -13.61 15.23 18.95
C ALA A 5 -14.61 16.21 18.29
N GLN A 6 -15.70 16.55 18.99
CA GLN A 6 -16.67 17.52 18.51
C GLN A 6 -16.09 18.95 18.48
N ASP A 7 -15.30 19.31 19.49
CA ASP A 7 -14.63 20.62 19.54
C ASP A 7 -13.60 20.74 18.41
N LEU A 8 -12.85 19.64 18.13
CA LEU A 8 -11.85 19.59 17.05
C LEU A 8 -12.49 19.72 15.67
N LEU A 9 -13.63 19.07 15.42
CA LEU A 9 -14.37 19.17 14.15
C LEU A 9 -14.99 20.55 13.91
N GLY A 10 -15.16 21.37 14.95
CA GLY A 10 -15.71 22.73 14.87
C GLY A 10 -14.64 23.83 14.78
N GLN A 11 -13.36 23.50 14.74
CA GLN A 11 -12.28 24.49 14.67
C GLN A 11 -11.79 24.71 13.24
N ASP A 12 -11.14 25.84 13.02
CA ASP A 12 -10.42 26.12 11.77
C ASP A 12 -9.05 25.47 11.79
N TRP A 13 -8.73 24.77 10.69
CA TRP A 13 -7.46 24.10 10.46
C TRP A 13 -6.80 24.63 9.18
N ASP A 14 -5.47 24.71 9.16
CA ASP A 14 -4.75 25.06 7.93
C ASP A 14 -4.91 23.98 6.88
N ALA A 15 -4.97 22.72 7.31
CA ALA A 15 -5.26 21.57 6.47
C ALA A 15 -6.03 20.48 7.21
N ILE A 16 -6.99 19.85 6.53
CA ILE A 16 -7.63 18.60 6.95
C ILE A 16 -7.07 17.46 6.10
N ILE A 17 -6.51 16.45 6.76
CA ILE A 17 -5.95 15.26 6.11
C ILE A 17 -6.91 14.09 6.29
N ILE A 18 -7.44 13.59 5.19
CA ILE A 18 -8.38 12.47 5.17
C ILE A 18 -7.60 11.16 4.99
N GLY A 19 -7.47 10.41 6.08
CA GLY A 19 -6.71 9.18 6.15
C GLY A 19 -5.30 9.35 6.75
N THR A 20 -4.89 8.35 7.51
CA THR A 20 -3.66 8.35 8.33
C THR A 20 -2.62 7.32 7.87
N GLY A 21 -2.76 6.83 6.64
CA GLY A 21 -1.85 5.86 6.05
C GLY A 21 -0.47 6.44 5.73
N MET A 22 0.28 5.77 4.86
CA MET A 22 1.65 6.14 4.50
C MET A 22 1.74 7.61 4.01
N GLY A 23 0.89 8.02 3.07
CA GLY A 23 0.90 9.39 2.53
C GLY A 23 0.42 10.42 3.56
N GLY A 24 -0.77 10.19 4.16
CA GLY A 24 -1.37 11.15 5.10
C GLY A 24 -0.54 11.37 6.36
N GLY A 25 -0.04 10.28 6.98
CA GLY A 25 0.85 10.38 8.13
C GLY A 25 2.14 11.14 7.81
N THR A 26 2.72 10.89 6.64
CA THR A 26 3.96 11.54 6.20
C THR A 26 3.77 13.04 5.97
N ILE A 27 2.80 13.44 5.14
CA ILE A 27 2.58 14.85 4.84
C ILE A 27 2.12 15.63 6.06
N GLY A 28 1.25 15.03 6.89
CA GLY A 28 0.77 15.68 8.10
C GLY A 28 1.88 15.95 9.10
N ARG A 29 2.85 15.05 9.22
CA ARG A 29 4.07 15.29 10.01
C ARG A 29 4.87 16.47 9.45
N VAL A 30 5.12 16.50 8.14
CA VAL A 30 5.84 17.61 7.51
C VAL A 30 5.16 18.95 7.78
N LEU A 31 3.86 19.03 7.58
CA LEU A 31 3.11 20.27 7.80
C LEU A 31 3.12 20.69 9.27
N ALA A 32 2.88 19.75 10.20
CA ALA A 32 2.88 20.03 11.63
C ALA A 32 4.26 20.45 12.15
N GLU A 33 5.34 19.81 11.70
CA GLU A 33 6.73 20.21 12.01
C GLU A 33 7.08 21.60 11.43
N ASN A 34 6.38 22.03 10.38
CA ASN A 34 6.52 23.38 9.80
C ASN A 34 5.57 24.42 10.42
N GLY A 35 4.84 24.08 11.47
CA GLY A 35 4.02 25.00 12.25
C GLY A 35 2.57 25.15 11.79
N PHE A 36 2.13 24.40 10.76
CA PHE A 36 0.74 24.45 10.29
C PHE A 36 -0.16 23.60 11.21
N ARG A 37 -1.37 24.11 11.46
CA ARG A 37 -2.40 23.41 12.23
C ARG A 37 -3.09 22.36 11.36
N VAL A 38 -2.91 21.09 11.72
CA VAL A 38 -3.37 19.93 10.94
C VAL A 38 -4.39 19.12 11.71
N LEU A 39 -5.53 18.80 11.07
CA LEU A 39 -6.47 17.82 11.57
C LEU A 39 -6.37 16.52 10.75
N PHE A 40 -6.02 15.43 11.39
CA PHE A 40 -6.20 14.09 10.81
C PHE A 40 -7.63 13.61 11.06
N VAL A 41 -8.30 13.17 9.99
CA VAL A 41 -9.60 12.51 10.05
C VAL A 41 -9.44 11.07 9.57
N GLU A 42 -9.66 10.11 10.48
CA GLU A 42 -9.50 8.69 10.21
C GLU A 42 -10.84 7.95 10.39
N LYS A 43 -11.21 7.19 9.35
CA LYS A 43 -12.46 6.41 9.32
C LYS A 43 -12.51 5.36 10.43
N GLY A 44 -11.43 4.68 10.68
CA GLY A 44 -11.38 3.59 11.64
C GLY A 44 -10.89 3.99 13.02
N PRO A 45 -10.73 3.01 13.92
CA PRO A 45 -10.36 3.26 15.30
C PRO A 45 -8.90 3.68 15.45
N LYS A 46 -8.59 4.33 16.57
CA LYS A 46 -7.21 4.55 16.99
C LYS A 46 -6.45 3.23 17.19
N GLY A 47 -7.16 2.20 17.67
CA GLY A 47 -6.63 0.88 17.93
C GLY A 47 -5.58 0.85 19.04
N HIS A 48 -5.30 -0.33 19.56
CA HIS A 48 -4.23 -0.57 20.53
C HIS A 48 -3.02 -1.20 19.85
N ARG A 49 -1.81 -0.84 20.28
CA ARG A 49 -0.59 -1.47 19.78
C ARG A 49 -0.43 -2.92 20.27
N SER A 50 -0.96 -3.21 21.47
CA SER A 50 -0.85 -4.52 22.13
C SER A 50 -1.91 -5.54 21.71
N GLU A 51 -2.65 -5.28 20.63
CA GLU A 51 -3.64 -6.24 20.12
C GLU A 51 -2.96 -7.57 19.77
N ARG A 52 -3.58 -8.67 20.19
CA ARG A 52 -3.18 -10.00 19.71
C ARG A 52 -3.39 -10.09 18.20
N GLN A 53 -2.34 -10.51 17.51
CA GLN A 53 -2.22 -10.34 16.08
C GLN A 53 -2.42 -11.62 15.29
N ALA A 54 -2.81 -12.71 15.95
CA ALA A 54 -3.13 -13.94 15.26
C ALA A 54 -4.29 -13.70 14.26
N LEU A 55 -4.12 -14.15 13.03
CA LEU A 55 -5.17 -14.16 12.02
C LEU A 55 -6.22 -15.18 12.43
N HIS A 56 -7.23 -14.76 13.16
CA HIS A 56 -8.38 -15.56 13.53
C HIS A 56 -9.49 -15.44 12.48
N SER A 57 -10.47 -16.35 12.55
CA SER A 57 -11.66 -16.34 11.70
C SER A 57 -12.45 -15.02 11.76
N GLU A 58 -12.31 -14.29 12.85
CA GLU A 58 -12.95 -12.97 13.07
C GLU A 58 -12.59 -11.92 12.01
N VAL A 59 -11.43 -12.01 11.36
CA VAL A 59 -11.08 -11.07 10.26
C VAL A 59 -12.01 -11.18 9.04
N PHE A 60 -12.92 -12.13 9.04
CA PHE A 60 -13.99 -12.29 8.04
C PHE A 60 -15.34 -11.74 8.49
N THR A 61 -15.43 -11.06 9.65
CA THR A 61 -16.63 -10.36 10.10
C THR A 61 -16.40 -8.85 10.10
N PRO A 62 -17.38 -8.04 9.65
CA PRO A 62 -17.23 -6.58 9.55
C PRO A 62 -16.85 -5.94 10.89
N GLU A 63 -17.51 -6.35 11.99
CA GLU A 63 -17.32 -5.79 13.33
C GLU A 63 -15.90 -6.06 13.86
N ALA A 64 -15.41 -7.27 13.71
CA ALA A 64 -14.05 -7.62 14.13
C ALA A 64 -13.00 -6.92 13.28
N ARG A 65 -13.26 -6.76 11.99
CA ARG A 65 -12.39 -6.00 11.08
C ARG A 65 -12.30 -4.54 11.49
N GLN A 66 -13.44 -3.89 11.74
CA GLN A 66 -13.50 -2.51 12.20
C GLN A 66 -12.73 -2.34 13.51
N LEU A 67 -12.99 -3.19 14.50
CA LEU A 67 -12.28 -3.15 15.79
C LEU A 67 -10.76 -3.24 15.62
N ARG A 68 -10.29 -4.05 14.67
CA ARG A 68 -8.85 -4.24 14.40
C ARG A 68 -8.26 -3.18 13.47
N GLY A 69 -9.06 -2.30 12.87
CA GLY A 69 -8.63 -1.27 11.95
C GLY A 69 -8.40 -1.77 10.52
N PHE A 70 -9.12 -2.82 10.12
CA PHE A 70 -9.29 -3.18 8.71
C PHE A 70 -10.55 -2.53 8.13
N TRP A 71 -10.58 -2.36 6.83
CA TRP A 71 -11.79 -1.95 6.12
C TRP A 71 -12.91 -2.97 6.42
N PRO A 72 -14.07 -2.52 6.96
CA PRO A 72 -15.05 -3.45 7.51
C PRO A 72 -15.81 -4.22 6.43
N ASP A 73 -16.12 -3.56 5.30
CA ASP A 73 -16.95 -4.14 4.27
C ASP A 73 -16.15 -5.01 3.30
N PRO A 74 -16.76 -6.04 2.70
CA PRO A 74 -16.13 -6.78 1.61
C PRO A 74 -15.94 -5.89 0.38
N VAL A 75 -14.85 -6.10 -0.32
CA VAL A 75 -14.62 -5.51 -1.66
C VAL A 75 -15.41 -6.34 -2.67
N LYS A 76 -16.19 -5.66 -3.51
CA LYS A 76 -16.85 -6.25 -4.67
C LYS A 76 -15.95 -6.07 -5.90
N ALA A 77 -15.38 -7.14 -6.39
CA ALA A 77 -14.48 -7.11 -7.54
C ALA A 77 -15.06 -7.89 -8.70
N THR A 78 -15.20 -7.24 -9.84
CA THR A 78 -15.51 -7.88 -11.12
C THR A 78 -14.22 -8.00 -11.92
N VAL A 79 -13.64 -9.20 -11.96
CA VAL A 79 -12.39 -9.49 -12.68
C VAL A 79 -12.72 -10.37 -13.89
N ASP A 80 -12.38 -9.93 -15.10
CA ASP A 80 -12.71 -10.62 -16.36
C ASP A 80 -14.19 -11.03 -16.45
N GLY A 81 -15.10 -10.16 -16.03
CA GLY A 81 -16.53 -10.40 -16.04
C GLY A 81 -17.05 -11.32 -14.92
N ARG A 82 -16.20 -11.77 -14.02
CA ARG A 82 -16.59 -12.58 -12.86
C ARG A 82 -16.59 -11.74 -11.59
N THR A 83 -17.73 -11.61 -10.96
CA THR A 83 -17.89 -10.84 -9.72
C THR A 83 -17.71 -11.74 -8.51
N ALA A 84 -16.92 -11.26 -7.54
CA ALA A 84 -16.76 -11.87 -6.21
C ALA A 84 -16.75 -10.77 -5.14
N GLU A 85 -17.28 -11.10 -3.97
CA GLU A 85 -17.16 -10.28 -2.76
C GLU A 85 -16.24 -10.99 -1.77
N PHE A 86 -15.26 -10.26 -1.24
CA PHE A 86 -14.30 -10.82 -0.28
C PHE A 86 -13.66 -9.73 0.56
N PHE A 87 -13.17 -10.10 1.73
CA PHE A 87 -12.44 -9.20 2.60
C PHE A 87 -10.99 -9.04 2.15
N ALA A 88 -10.67 -7.86 1.62
CA ALA A 88 -9.31 -7.53 1.21
C ALA A 88 -8.45 -7.04 2.40
N PRO A 89 -7.11 -7.16 2.35
CA PRO A 89 -6.20 -6.70 3.40
C PRO A 89 -5.98 -5.17 3.34
N ILE A 90 -7.07 -4.41 3.42
CA ILE A 90 -7.08 -2.94 3.38
C ILE A 90 -7.24 -2.43 4.80
N GLY A 91 -6.37 -1.52 5.22
CA GLY A 91 -6.45 -0.86 6.52
C GLY A 91 -7.48 0.27 6.53
N ALA A 92 -8.21 0.40 7.62
CA ALA A 92 -9.07 1.52 7.97
C ALA A 92 -8.96 1.74 9.48
N GLY A 93 -7.94 2.44 9.90
CA GLY A 93 -7.57 2.77 11.26
C GLY A 93 -6.24 3.49 11.25
N VAL A 94 -5.80 4.03 12.39
CA VAL A 94 -4.59 4.86 12.45
C VAL A 94 -3.36 4.11 11.96
N GLY A 95 -2.74 4.67 10.91
CA GLY A 95 -1.66 4.06 10.14
C GLY A 95 -2.12 3.40 8.84
N GLY A 96 -3.44 3.29 8.59
CA GLY A 96 -3.99 2.68 7.37
C GLY A 96 -3.45 1.27 7.14
N SER A 97 -3.32 0.88 5.86
CA SER A 97 -2.78 -0.44 5.48
C SER A 97 -1.33 -0.65 5.94
N SER A 98 -0.55 0.42 6.16
CA SER A 98 0.83 0.30 6.63
C SER A 98 0.95 -0.20 8.08
N ALA A 99 -0.10 -0.11 8.89
CA ALA A 99 -0.13 -0.73 10.22
C ALA A 99 0.03 -2.26 10.16
N PHE A 100 -0.41 -2.88 9.06
CA PHE A 100 -0.39 -4.33 8.86
C PHE A 100 0.62 -4.80 7.80
N TYR A 101 1.30 -3.90 7.10
CA TYR A 101 2.18 -4.26 5.99
C TYR A 101 3.41 -5.05 6.42
N ALA A 102 4.13 -5.60 5.46
CA ALA A 102 5.35 -6.34 5.70
C ALA A 102 6.59 -5.44 5.82
N ALA A 103 6.40 -4.14 6.03
CA ALA A 103 7.42 -3.13 6.21
C ALA A 103 8.52 -3.08 5.11
N THR A 104 8.22 -3.53 3.90
CA THR A 104 9.17 -3.49 2.79
C THR A 104 9.11 -2.12 2.13
N LEU A 105 10.22 -1.40 2.15
CA LEU A 105 10.38 -0.07 1.56
C LEU A 105 11.56 -0.06 0.58
N GLU A 106 11.29 -0.49 -0.65
CA GLU A 106 12.26 -0.57 -1.74
C GLU A 106 12.12 0.63 -2.67
N ARG A 107 13.23 1.20 -3.15
CA ARG A 107 13.19 2.22 -4.22
C ARG A 107 12.90 1.57 -5.57
N PRO A 108 12.13 2.23 -6.45
CA PRO A 108 12.15 1.89 -7.88
C PRO A 108 13.50 2.28 -8.50
N GLU A 109 13.75 1.79 -9.70
CA GLU A 109 14.92 2.18 -10.47
C GLU A 109 14.65 3.47 -11.28
N ARG A 110 15.71 4.19 -11.66
CA ARG A 110 15.61 5.42 -12.47
C ARG A 110 14.80 5.20 -13.76
N HIS A 111 14.99 4.06 -14.42
CA HIS A 111 14.28 3.74 -15.65
C HIS A 111 12.77 3.52 -15.47
N ASP A 112 12.30 3.31 -14.25
CA ASP A 112 10.87 3.20 -13.97
C ASP A 112 10.16 4.56 -14.03
N ILE A 113 10.90 5.63 -13.82
CA ILE A 113 10.41 7.00 -13.78
C ILE A 113 10.78 7.73 -15.07
N ASP A 114 12.07 7.75 -15.44
CA ASP A 114 12.56 8.62 -16.52
C ASP A 114 12.25 8.06 -17.92
N VAL A 115 12.15 6.74 -18.09
CA VAL A 115 12.01 6.10 -19.43
C VAL A 115 11.01 4.93 -19.44
N HIS A 116 9.97 5.00 -18.63
CA HIS A 116 8.98 3.93 -18.60
C HIS A 116 8.21 3.83 -19.93
N PRO A 117 8.13 2.63 -20.57
CA PRO A 117 7.58 2.50 -21.92
C PRO A 117 6.06 2.68 -22.01
N SER A 118 5.34 2.57 -20.91
CA SER A 118 3.87 2.57 -20.86
C SER A 118 3.28 3.58 -19.86
N ALA A 119 4.11 4.39 -19.23
CA ALA A 119 3.67 5.40 -18.27
C ALA A 119 4.57 6.63 -18.36
N THR A 120 3.97 7.82 -18.25
CA THR A 120 4.71 9.08 -18.20
C THR A 120 4.63 9.64 -16.78
N TRP A 121 5.78 9.78 -16.15
CA TRP A 121 5.94 10.49 -14.90
C TRP A 121 6.20 11.96 -15.21
N PRO A 122 5.46 12.92 -14.60
CA PRO A 122 5.65 14.34 -14.90
C PRO A 122 6.89 14.94 -14.22
N ILE A 123 7.61 14.15 -13.43
CA ILE A 123 8.85 14.49 -12.71
C ILE A 123 9.88 13.39 -12.94
N GLY A 124 11.16 13.73 -12.87
CA GLY A 124 12.26 12.78 -13.03
C GLY A 124 12.64 12.07 -11.72
N TYR A 125 13.47 11.05 -11.84
CA TYR A 125 14.02 10.34 -10.68
C TYR A 125 14.81 11.28 -9.74
N ASP A 126 15.55 12.25 -10.30
CA ASP A 126 16.35 13.21 -9.53
C ASP A 126 15.47 14.15 -8.69
N ASP A 127 14.24 14.43 -9.11
CA ASP A 127 13.28 15.20 -8.31
C ASP A 127 12.80 14.41 -7.09
N LEU A 128 12.78 13.08 -7.16
CA LEU A 128 12.36 12.21 -6.07
C LEU A 128 13.53 11.70 -5.21
N ALA A 129 14.74 11.61 -5.74
CA ALA A 129 15.90 11.04 -5.06
C ALA A 129 16.17 11.63 -3.65
N PRO A 130 16.16 12.96 -3.44
CA PRO A 130 16.33 13.53 -2.10
C PRO A 130 15.18 13.17 -1.15
N HIS A 131 13.96 13.03 -1.69
CA HIS A 131 12.79 12.66 -0.91
C HIS A 131 12.75 11.15 -0.58
N TYR A 132 13.30 10.30 -1.45
CA TYR A 132 13.57 8.90 -1.10
C TYR A 132 14.53 8.80 0.07
N ALA A 133 15.64 9.55 0.05
CA ALA A 133 16.59 9.56 1.15
C ALA A 133 15.95 10.05 2.46
N ALA A 134 15.14 11.11 2.40
CA ALA A 134 14.39 11.60 3.56
C ALA A 134 13.35 10.59 4.07
N ALA A 135 12.66 9.88 3.17
CA ALA A 135 11.73 8.83 3.55
C ALA A 135 12.43 7.64 4.21
N GLU A 136 13.58 7.19 3.69
CA GLU A 136 14.40 6.15 4.31
C GLU A 136 14.83 6.53 5.73
N GLU A 137 15.23 7.78 5.93
CA GLU A 137 15.58 8.29 7.25
C GLU A 137 14.38 8.34 8.19
N MET A 138 13.25 8.89 7.73
CA MET A 138 12.00 9.03 8.50
C MET A 138 11.43 7.67 8.93
N PHE A 139 11.47 6.69 8.04
CA PHE A 139 10.96 5.34 8.30
C PHE A 139 12.04 4.37 8.82
N HIS A 140 13.24 4.86 9.14
CA HIS A 140 14.34 4.06 9.65
C HIS A 140 14.62 2.81 8.80
N VAL A 141 14.66 2.96 7.49
CA VAL A 141 14.84 1.82 6.59
C VAL A 141 16.20 1.17 6.79
N CYS A 142 16.19 -0.13 7.04
CA CYS A 142 17.38 -0.96 7.22
C CYS A 142 17.48 -1.97 6.07
N GLY A 143 18.70 -2.26 5.65
CA GLY A 143 18.94 -3.24 4.58
C GLY A 143 20.41 -3.31 4.18
N ALA A 144 20.65 -3.70 2.95
CA ALA A 144 21.96 -3.61 2.31
C ALA A 144 21.78 -3.13 0.88
N ASP A 145 22.79 -2.48 0.34
CA ASP A 145 22.77 -2.02 -1.04
C ASP A 145 22.44 -3.18 -2.00
N ASP A 146 21.61 -2.88 -2.99
CA ASP A 146 21.35 -3.78 -4.10
C ASP A 146 22.56 -3.79 -5.03
N PRO A 147 23.25 -4.94 -5.22
CA PRO A 147 24.44 -5.00 -6.06
C PRO A 147 24.18 -4.74 -7.56
N LEU A 148 22.92 -4.72 -7.98
CA LEU A 148 22.52 -4.43 -9.37
C LEU A 148 22.05 -2.99 -9.58
N SER A 149 21.74 -2.23 -8.51
CA SER A 149 21.31 -0.84 -8.62
C SER A 149 22.51 0.11 -8.64
N PRO A 150 22.57 1.06 -9.61
CA PRO A 150 23.58 2.11 -9.61
C PRO A 150 23.22 3.27 -8.69
N GLU A 151 21.99 3.31 -8.13
CA GLU A 151 21.48 4.44 -7.38
C GLU A 151 21.92 4.37 -5.92
N PRO A 152 22.61 5.41 -5.38
CA PRO A 152 23.08 5.41 -4.00
C PRO A 152 21.91 5.53 -3.01
N GLN A 153 22.05 4.86 -1.86
CA GLN A 153 21.07 4.92 -0.77
C GLN A 153 21.73 5.38 0.55
N PRO A 154 22.11 6.65 0.66
CA PRO A 154 22.96 7.15 1.74
C PRO A 154 22.30 7.13 3.13
N LYS A 155 20.99 6.96 3.20
CA LYS A 155 20.21 6.92 4.45
C LYS A 155 19.78 5.51 4.86
N LEU A 156 20.15 4.51 4.06
CA LEU A 156 19.91 3.11 4.40
C LEU A 156 20.71 2.71 5.63
N ARG A 157 20.04 2.17 6.63
CA ARG A 157 20.65 1.74 7.89
C ARG A 157 21.07 0.28 7.81
N GLN A 158 22.09 -0.08 8.58
CA GLN A 158 22.50 -1.47 8.67
C GLN A 158 21.40 -2.30 9.35
N ALA A 159 21.00 -3.37 8.69
CA ALA A 159 20.09 -4.36 9.26
C ALA A 159 20.86 -5.34 10.18
N PRO A 160 20.19 -5.99 11.15
CA PRO A 160 20.78 -7.10 11.88
C PRO A 160 21.28 -8.21 10.97
N PRO A 161 22.22 -9.05 11.43
CA PRO A 161 22.67 -10.22 10.68
C PRO A 161 21.49 -11.08 10.22
N LEU A 162 21.67 -11.75 9.08
CA LEU A 162 20.70 -12.74 8.62
C LEU A 162 20.65 -13.91 9.60
N ASP A 163 19.46 -14.46 9.78
CA ASP A 163 19.29 -15.77 10.38
C ASP A 163 20.17 -16.81 9.65
N PRO A 164 20.77 -17.79 10.37
CA PRO A 164 21.68 -18.76 9.77
C PRO A 164 21.11 -19.47 8.54
N SER A 165 19.81 -19.77 8.53
CA SER A 165 19.18 -20.42 7.38
C SER A 165 19.05 -19.50 6.17
N ASP A 166 18.81 -18.20 6.38
CA ASP A 166 18.76 -17.19 5.31
C ASP A 166 20.16 -16.83 4.81
N ALA A 167 21.15 -16.78 5.71
CA ALA A 167 22.55 -16.59 5.33
C ALA A 167 23.04 -17.72 4.44
N SER A 168 22.73 -18.97 4.79
CA SER A 168 23.04 -20.15 3.96
C SER A 168 22.37 -20.08 2.59
N LEU A 169 21.08 -19.70 2.55
CA LEU A 169 20.33 -19.58 1.30
C LEU A 169 20.87 -18.44 0.42
N LYS A 170 21.29 -17.32 1.02
CA LYS A 170 21.94 -16.21 0.31
C LYS A 170 23.20 -16.70 -0.42
N VAL A 171 24.06 -17.45 0.26
CA VAL A 171 25.26 -18.05 -0.34
C VAL A 171 24.92 -19.03 -1.48
N GLU A 172 23.83 -19.81 -1.33
CA GLU A 172 23.37 -20.70 -2.40
C GLU A 172 22.93 -19.93 -3.66
N PHE A 173 22.27 -18.79 -3.49
CA PHE A 173 21.86 -17.91 -4.59
C PHE A 173 23.07 -17.28 -5.27
N GLU A 174 24.00 -16.72 -4.51
CA GLU A 174 25.26 -16.15 -5.03
C GLU A 174 26.08 -17.18 -5.82
N SER A 175 26.19 -18.40 -5.29
CA SER A 175 26.85 -19.53 -5.98
C SER A 175 26.14 -19.94 -7.27
N SER A 176 24.88 -19.57 -7.44
CA SER A 176 24.11 -19.81 -8.65
C SER A 176 24.13 -18.63 -9.63
N GLY A 177 24.93 -17.59 -9.34
CA GLY A 177 25.08 -16.38 -10.16
C GLY A 177 23.94 -15.38 -10.00
N LEU A 178 23.19 -15.43 -8.89
CA LEU A 178 22.19 -14.43 -8.52
C LEU A 178 22.79 -13.39 -7.56
N HIS A 179 22.13 -12.25 -7.42
CA HIS A 179 22.61 -11.10 -6.66
C HIS A 179 21.66 -10.78 -5.48
N PRO A 180 21.53 -11.70 -4.49
CA PRO A 180 20.67 -11.47 -3.34
C PRO A 180 21.24 -10.39 -2.41
N TYR A 181 20.38 -9.54 -1.90
CA TYR A 181 20.74 -8.56 -0.89
C TYR A 181 19.78 -8.60 0.31
N ARG A 182 20.19 -7.95 1.42
CA ARG A 182 19.33 -7.78 2.57
C ARG A 182 18.20 -6.85 2.21
N LEU A 183 16.97 -7.37 2.20
CA LEU A 183 15.76 -6.64 1.86
C LEU A 183 15.63 -5.36 2.70
N HIS A 184 15.19 -4.28 2.07
CA HIS A 184 14.96 -3.00 2.73
C HIS A 184 13.68 -3.04 3.55
N SER A 185 13.80 -2.88 4.86
CA SER A 185 12.69 -2.97 5.79
C SER A 185 12.62 -1.77 6.74
N ALA A 186 11.42 -1.23 6.90
CA ALA A 186 11.13 -0.13 7.82
C ALA A 186 10.95 -0.65 9.26
N ILE A 187 12.01 -1.21 9.83
CA ILE A 187 11.97 -1.79 11.18
C ILE A 187 13.16 -1.26 11.99
N ARG A 188 12.87 -0.61 13.10
CA ARG A 188 13.85 -0.27 14.12
C ARG A 188 14.09 -1.51 14.98
N TYR A 189 15.03 -2.33 14.64
CA TYR A 189 15.33 -3.56 15.35
C TYR A 189 15.80 -3.29 16.79
N VAL A 190 14.83 -3.12 17.70
CA VAL A 190 15.08 -2.98 19.14
C VAL A 190 15.10 -4.36 19.79
N GLU A 191 15.64 -4.47 21.01
CA GLU A 191 15.65 -5.71 21.77
C GLU A 191 14.25 -6.33 21.86
N GLY A 192 14.16 -7.63 21.58
CA GLY A 192 12.90 -8.39 21.53
C GLY A 192 11.95 -7.97 20.39
N CYS A 193 12.49 -7.44 19.27
CA CYS A 193 11.73 -7.19 18.06
C CYS A 193 11.44 -8.51 17.32
N HIS A 194 10.17 -8.76 17.00
CA HIS A 194 9.72 -9.94 16.25
C HIS A 194 9.39 -9.66 14.77
N GLY A 195 9.75 -8.46 14.25
CA GLY A 195 9.46 -8.06 12.88
C GLY A 195 7.99 -7.74 12.58
N CYS A 196 7.04 -8.30 13.29
CA CYS A 196 5.58 -8.05 13.21
C CYS A 196 5.02 -7.95 11.78
N LEU A 197 5.45 -8.84 10.89
CA LEU A 197 4.99 -8.86 9.49
C LEU A 197 3.50 -9.22 9.43
N GLY A 198 2.73 -8.47 8.64
CA GLY A 198 1.29 -8.69 8.51
C GLY A 198 0.46 -8.34 9.75
N SER A 199 1.04 -7.69 10.77
CA SER A 199 0.38 -7.39 12.03
C SER A 199 0.85 -6.07 12.65
N LYS A 200 0.07 -5.46 13.55
CA LYS A 200 0.47 -4.23 14.24
C LYS A 200 1.67 -4.48 15.15
N CYS A 201 2.52 -3.48 15.32
CA CYS A 201 3.68 -3.57 16.19
C CYS A 201 3.38 -3.06 17.60
N PRO A 202 3.52 -3.88 18.65
CA PRO A 202 3.29 -3.44 20.02
C PRO A 202 4.39 -2.52 20.56
N LYS A 203 5.62 -2.59 19.99
CA LYS A 203 6.82 -1.90 20.50
C LYS A 203 7.22 -0.65 19.72
N THR A 204 6.43 -0.16 18.78
CA THR A 204 6.82 0.99 17.92
C THR A 204 8.09 0.79 17.10
N CYS A 205 8.55 -0.45 16.89
CA CYS A 205 9.74 -0.73 16.09
C CYS A 205 9.44 -0.86 14.60
N LYS A 206 8.24 -1.33 14.21
CA LYS A 206 7.80 -1.27 12.82
C LYS A 206 7.34 0.15 12.52
N MET A 207 8.03 0.79 11.58
CA MET A 207 7.74 2.16 11.16
C MET A 207 6.64 2.12 10.09
N ASP A 208 5.53 2.76 10.36
CA ASP A 208 4.35 2.83 9.52
C ASP A 208 3.78 4.26 9.53
N GLY A 209 2.70 4.54 8.83
CA GLY A 209 2.06 5.86 8.82
C GLY A 209 1.72 6.38 10.21
N ARG A 210 1.42 5.50 11.17
CA ARG A 210 1.19 5.87 12.57
C ARG A 210 2.50 6.22 13.28
N SER A 211 3.48 5.29 13.27
CA SER A 211 4.71 5.39 14.07
C SER A 211 5.68 6.44 13.55
N ALA A 212 5.80 6.56 12.21
CA ALA A 212 6.70 7.51 11.57
C ALA A 212 6.02 8.84 11.23
N GLY A 213 4.70 8.86 11.09
CA GLY A 213 3.95 10.03 10.65
C GLY A 213 3.08 10.64 11.74
N VAL A 214 1.92 10.02 12.01
CA VAL A 214 0.86 10.61 12.86
C VAL A 214 1.33 10.90 14.29
N GLU A 215 1.96 9.92 14.97
CA GLU A 215 2.40 10.12 16.36
C GLU A 215 3.44 11.24 16.51
N PRO A 216 4.48 11.33 15.64
CA PRO A 216 5.37 12.50 15.65
C PRO A 216 4.66 13.82 15.33
N ALA A 217 3.70 13.84 14.40
CA ALA A 217 2.92 15.03 14.10
C ALA A 217 2.15 15.53 15.34
N LEU A 218 1.44 14.63 16.02
CA LEU A 218 0.72 14.95 17.26
C LEU A 218 1.67 15.46 18.37
N ALA A 219 2.87 14.94 18.43
CA ALA A 219 3.89 15.36 19.42
C ALA A 219 4.39 16.79 19.22
N THR A 220 4.20 17.40 18.04
CA THR A 220 4.53 18.82 17.79
C THR A 220 3.58 19.78 18.50
N GLY A 221 2.37 19.35 18.87
CA GLY A 221 1.28 20.21 19.34
C GLY A 221 0.53 20.97 18.24
N ASN A 222 0.94 20.84 16.97
CA ASN A 222 0.30 21.48 15.81
C ASN A 222 -0.66 20.54 15.07
N ALA A 223 -0.79 19.29 15.49
CA ALA A 223 -1.68 18.32 14.88
C ALA A 223 -2.64 17.71 15.89
N GLU A 224 -3.85 17.42 15.44
CA GLU A 224 -4.87 16.69 16.19
C GLU A 224 -5.42 15.53 15.35
N LEU A 225 -6.08 14.58 16.01
CA LEU A 225 -6.59 13.36 15.37
C LEU A 225 -8.02 13.07 15.83
N VAL A 226 -8.93 12.96 14.86
CA VAL A 226 -10.27 12.42 15.08
C VAL A 226 -10.37 11.05 14.40
N THR A 227 -10.72 10.03 15.18
CA THR A 227 -10.91 8.65 14.71
C THR A 227 -12.40 8.29 14.68
N GLU A 228 -12.75 7.16 14.05
CA GLU A 228 -14.13 6.72 13.86
C GLU A 228 -14.98 7.79 13.19
N CYS A 229 -14.33 8.54 12.28
CA CYS A 229 -14.90 9.66 11.54
C CYS A 229 -14.79 9.37 10.03
N ASP A 230 -15.88 8.89 9.43
CA ASP A 230 -15.93 8.56 8.01
C ASP A 230 -16.31 9.80 7.20
N VAL A 231 -15.45 10.20 6.27
CA VAL A 231 -15.76 11.26 5.31
C VAL A 231 -16.61 10.67 4.20
N LEU A 232 -17.86 11.10 4.15
CA LEU A 232 -18.86 10.58 3.20
C LEU A 232 -18.78 11.27 1.85
N ALA A 233 -18.54 12.60 1.84
CA ALA A 233 -18.42 13.41 0.64
C ALA A 233 -17.62 14.69 0.93
N LEU A 234 -17.02 15.24 -0.12
CA LEU A 234 -16.51 16.60 -0.19
C LEU A 234 -17.64 17.52 -0.62
N GLU A 235 -17.65 18.76 -0.14
CA GLU A 235 -18.66 19.78 -0.45
C GLU A 235 -17.97 21.08 -0.86
N GLY A 236 -18.51 21.79 -1.87
CA GLY A 236 -17.89 23.03 -2.34
C GLY A 236 -18.53 23.62 -3.58
N SER A 237 -17.79 24.56 -4.18
CA SER A 237 -18.09 25.20 -5.46
C SER A 237 -17.43 24.45 -6.63
N ALA A 238 -17.56 24.97 -7.84
CA ALA A 238 -16.97 24.36 -9.02
C ALA A 238 -15.44 24.22 -8.94
N ASP A 239 -14.78 25.13 -8.23
CA ASP A 239 -13.32 25.32 -8.18
C ASP A 239 -12.68 25.09 -6.80
N ALA A 240 -13.48 24.98 -5.74
CA ALA A 240 -12.95 24.86 -4.38
C ALA A 240 -13.82 24.00 -3.45
N ILE A 241 -13.16 23.25 -2.57
CA ILE A 241 -13.83 22.58 -1.44
C ILE A 241 -14.04 23.61 -0.33
N THR A 242 -15.25 23.66 0.21
CA THR A 242 -15.61 24.51 1.35
C THR A 242 -15.87 23.72 2.63
N GLY A 243 -16.12 22.42 2.49
CA GLY A 243 -16.42 21.56 3.63
C GLY A 243 -16.39 20.07 3.32
N LEU A 244 -16.62 19.31 4.37
CA LEU A 244 -16.69 17.85 4.34
C LEU A 244 -17.98 17.40 5.05
N ARG A 245 -18.69 16.46 4.47
CA ARG A 245 -19.78 15.74 5.14
C ARG A 245 -19.20 14.48 5.77
N VAL A 246 -19.26 14.40 7.09
CA VAL A 246 -18.68 13.31 7.87
C VAL A 246 -19.72 12.56 8.69
N LEU A 247 -19.50 11.27 8.90
CA LEU A 247 -20.24 10.44 9.86
C LEU A 247 -19.33 10.19 11.07
N HIS A 248 -19.70 10.73 12.22
CA HIS A 248 -18.97 10.53 13.46
C HIS A 248 -19.94 10.23 14.62
N MET A 249 -19.69 9.15 15.37
CA MET A 249 -20.55 8.68 16.47
C MET A 249 -22.02 8.52 16.05
N GLY A 250 -22.27 7.97 14.85
CA GLY A 250 -23.60 7.74 14.30
C GLY A 250 -24.36 9.00 13.86
N LYS A 251 -23.71 10.18 13.85
CA LYS A 251 -24.31 11.45 13.43
C LYS A 251 -23.56 12.00 12.21
N THR A 252 -24.34 12.39 11.20
CA THR A 252 -23.81 13.16 10.07
C THR A 252 -23.58 14.60 10.49
N ARG A 253 -22.42 15.15 10.10
CA ARG A 253 -22.01 16.53 10.39
C ARG A 253 -21.40 17.15 9.13
N HIS A 254 -21.44 18.49 9.06
CA HIS A 254 -20.73 19.28 8.07
C HIS A 254 -19.60 20.01 8.80
N ILE A 255 -18.38 19.92 8.27
CA ILE A 255 -17.21 20.59 8.83
C ILE A 255 -16.59 21.47 7.76
N SER A 256 -16.19 22.68 8.13
CA SER A 256 -15.50 23.60 7.23
C SER A 256 -14.10 23.10 6.91
N ALA A 257 -13.64 23.29 5.68
CA ALA A 257 -12.31 22.91 5.25
C ALA A 257 -11.69 23.98 4.34
N LYS A 258 -10.58 24.59 4.78
CA LYS A 258 -9.82 25.56 4.01
C LYS A 258 -8.96 24.86 2.94
N ARG A 259 -8.28 23.78 3.31
CA ARG A 259 -7.43 22.96 2.44
C ARG A 259 -7.65 21.50 2.80
N VAL A 260 -7.73 20.65 1.79
CA VAL A 260 -7.97 19.21 1.96
C VAL A 260 -6.86 18.40 1.33
N ILE A 261 -6.30 17.48 2.12
CA ILE A 261 -5.31 16.51 1.65
C ILE A 261 -5.93 15.12 1.74
N LEU A 262 -6.17 14.51 0.61
CA LEU A 262 -6.78 13.19 0.51
C LEU A 262 -5.69 12.11 0.50
N ALA A 263 -5.79 11.18 1.43
CA ALA A 263 -4.84 10.10 1.67
C ALA A 263 -5.53 8.79 2.09
N GLY A 264 -6.74 8.55 1.55
CA GLY A 264 -7.58 7.39 1.86
C GLY A 264 -7.15 6.08 1.18
N GLY A 265 -6.01 6.08 0.45
CA GLY A 265 -5.54 4.98 -0.39
C GLY A 265 -6.28 4.91 -1.72
N ALA A 266 -5.66 4.31 -2.75
CA ALA A 266 -6.15 4.39 -4.13
C ALA A 266 -7.62 3.99 -4.31
N LEU A 267 -8.11 3.01 -3.56
CA LEU A 267 -9.52 2.61 -3.64
C LEU A 267 -10.43 3.57 -2.86
N GLY A 268 -10.03 3.96 -1.65
CA GLY A 268 -10.82 4.83 -0.77
C GLY A 268 -10.89 6.26 -1.28
N SER A 269 -9.78 6.81 -1.75
CA SER A 269 -9.72 8.16 -2.31
C SER A 269 -10.55 8.29 -3.58
N ALA A 270 -10.42 7.35 -4.51
CA ALA A 270 -11.23 7.34 -5.72
C ALA A 270 -12.73 7.19 -5.41
N ARG A 271 -13.09 6.29 -4.46
CA ARG A 271 -14.49 6.16 -4.01
C ARG A 271 -15.02 7.47 -3.45
N LEU A 272 -14.25 8.17 -2.61
CA LEU A 272 -14.67 9.43 -2.00
C LEU A 272 -14.87 10.53 -3.05
N LEU A 273 -13.95 10.68 -3.98
CA LEU A 273 -14.08 11.64 -5.09
C LEU A 273 -15.33 11.36 -5.93
N LEU A 274 -15.55 10.11 -6.32
CA LEU A 274 -16.73 9.69 -7.09
C LEU A 274 -18.05 9.80 -6.29
N ALA A 275 -18.01 9.63 -4.96
CA ALA A 275 -19.16 9.80 -4.09
C ALA A 275 -19.54 11.27 -3.85
N SER A 276 -18.62 12.20 -4.13
CA SER A 276 -18.79 13.64 -3.92
C SER A 276 -19.50 14.29 -5.11
N GLN A 277 -20.68 13.75 -5.46
CA GLN A 277 -21.52 14.28 -6.53
C GLN A 277 -22.38 15.46 -6.03
N SER A 278 -22.47 16.51 -6.84
CA SER A 278 -23.28 17.69 -6.61
C SER A 278 -23.58 18.40 -7.94
N ASP A 279 -24.37 19.47 -7.92
CA ASP A 279 -24.59 20.29 -9.14
C ASP A 279 -23.28 20.88 -9.68
N ALA A 280 -22.30 21.18 -8.79
CA ALA A 280 -20.98 21.66 -9.17
C ALA A 280 -20.10 20.53 -9.74
N TRP A 281 -20.28 19.31 -9.28
CA TRP A 281 -19.50 18.12 -9.68
C TRP A 281 -20.41 16.92 -10.01
N PRO A 282 -21.11 16.95 -11.15
CA PRO A 282 -22.09 15.90 -11.49
C PRO A 282 -21.50 14.48 -11.53
N GLU A 283 -20.26 14.35 -11.98
CA GLU A 283 -19.53 13.08 -12.10
C GLU A 283 -18.58 12.79 -10.91
N GLY A 284 -18.70 13.58 -9.82
CA GLY A 284 -17.81 13.53 -8.65
C GLY A 284 -16.76 14.62 -8.65
N ALA A 285 -16.20 14.90 -7.47
CA ALA A 285 -15.19 15.94 -7.28
C ALA A 285 -13.89 15.62 -8.04
N ALA A 286 -13.23 16.65 -8.60
CA ALA A 286 -11.98 16.55 -9.38
C ALA A 286 -12.07 15.60 -10.59
N ASN A 287 -13.25 15.43 -11.19
CA ASN A 287 -13.50 14.44 -12.24
C ASN A 287 -13.96 15.03 -13.58
N SER A 288 -13.59 16.26 -13.91
CA SER A 288 -13.90 16.88 -15.21
C SER A 288 -13.32 16.09 -16.39
N SER A 289 -12.17 15.48 -16.19
CA SER A 289 -11.49 14.61 -17.17
C SER A 289 -12.16 13.23 -17.31
N GLY A 290 -13.06 12.81 -16.40
CA GLY A 290 -13.60 11.46 -16.31
C GLY A 290 -12.58 10.38 -15.97
N LEU A 291 -11.41 10.76 -15.40
CA LEU A 291 -10.30 9.86 -15.10
C LEU A 291 -10.23 9.41 -13.63
N VAL A 292 -10.99 10.02 -12.74
CA VAL A 292 -11.05 9.57 -11.34
C VAL A 292 -11.52 8.12 -11.26
N GLY A 293 -10.79 7.33 -10.51
CA GLY A 293 -11.04 5.90 -10.34
C GLY A 293 -10.48 5.02 -11.45
N ARG A 294 -10.14 5.55 -12.63
CA ARG A 294 -9.62 4.80 -13.77
C ARG A 294 -8.13 4.50 -13.65
N ASN A 295 -7.64 3.64 -14.55
CA ASN A 295 -6.24 3.19 -14.57
C ASN A 295 -5.80 2.50 -13.28
N LEU A 296 -6.72 1.86 -12.58
CA LEU A 296 -6.44 1.07 -11.41
C LEU A 296 -5.43 -0.03 -11.74
N MET A 297 -4.34 -0.05 -11.00
CA MET A 297 -3.27 -1.04 -11.10
C MET A 297 -3.10 -1.77 -9.77
N PHE A 298 -2.54 -2.98 -9.87
CA PHE A 298 -2.06 -3.78 -8.76
C PHE A 298 -0.67 -4.34 -9.11
N HIS A 299 -0.08 -5.12 -8.22
CA HIS A 299 0.93 -6.11 -8.62
C HIS A 299 0.26 -7.46 -8.85
N LEU A 300 0.80 -8.26 -9.75
CA LEU A 300 0.50 -9.69 -9.75
C LEU A 300 1.54 -10.42 -8.89
N ASN A 301 1.05 -11.17 -7.92
CA ASN A 301 1.89 -12.00 -7.08
C ASN A 301 2.18 -13.34 -7.76
N GLU A 302 3.47 -13.65 -7.97
CA GLU A 302 3.92 -15.00 -8.32
C GLU A 302 4.55 -15.65 -7.10
N MET A 303 3.70 -16.27 -6.27
CA MET A 303 4.17 -16.97 -5.08
C MET A 303 4.73 -18.35 -5.42
N PHE A 304 5.86 -18.68 -4.82
CA PHE A 304 6.47 -20.00 -4.94
C PHE A 304 7.19 -20.42 -3.68
N ALA A 305 7.11 -21.72 -3.38
CA ALA A 305 7.91 -22.37 -2.37
C ALA A 305 9.25 -22.79 -3.00
N LEU A 306 10.36 -22.59 -2.29
CA LEU A 306 11.71 -22.95 -2.70
C LEU A 306 12.39 -23.73 -1.57
N TRP A 307 12.99 -24.88 -1.89
CA TRP A 307 13.71 -25.69 -0.92
C TRP A 307 15.20 -25.38 -0.97
N PRO A 308 15.79 -24.88 0.16
CA PRO A 308 17.24 -24.78 0.30
C PRO A 308 17.91 -26.15 0.06
N LYS A 309 19.10 -26.14 -0.53
CA LYS A 309 19.90 -27.36 -0.74
C LYS A 309 20.43 -27.89 0.59
N ARG A 310 20.77 -26.98 1.51
CA ARG A 310 21.27 -27.32 2.84
C ARG A 310 20.17 -27.08 3.88
N LYS A 311 20.02 -28.04 4.79
CA LYS A 311 19.17 -27.87 5.97
C LYS A 311 19.99 -27.17 7.05
N VAL A 312 19.75 -25.89 7.24
CA VAL A 312 20.30 -25.11 8.34
C VAL A 312 19.15 -24.71 9.26
N ALA A 313 19.32 -24.94 10.56
CA ALA A 313 18.36 -24.48 11.55
C ALA A 313 18.33 -22.94 11.55
N GLY A 314 17.16 -22.38 11.80
CA GLY A 314 16.94 -20.94 11.87
C GLY A 314 15.68 -20.62 12.65
N ASP A 315 15.46 -19.34 12.91
CA ASP A 315 14.36 -18.84 13.75
C ASP A 315 13.00 -18.84 13.05
N GLY A 316 12.90 -19.48 11.89
CA GLY A 316 11.66 -19.62 11.14
C GLY A 316 11.61 -18.79 9.85
N ALA A 317 10.41 -18.38 9.48
CA ALA A 317 10.22 -17.59 8.27
C ALA A 317 10.61 -16.12 8.50
N SER A 318 11.44 -15.59 7.63
CA SER A 318 11.87 -14.18 7.68
C SER A 318 11.66 -13.49 6.33
N LYS A 319 11.42 -12.18 6.35
CA LYS A 319 11.40 -11.33 5.17
C LYS A 319 12.76 -10.62 5.06
N ALA A 320 13.76 -11.36 4.59
CA ALA A 320 15.14 -10.95 4.74
C ALA A 320 15.92 -10.82 3.42
N ILE A 321 15.51 -11.51 2.36
CA ILE A 321 16.24 -11.58 1.08
C ILE A 321 15.38 -10.97 -0.03
N SER A 322 15.99 -10.10 -0.83
CA SER A 322 15.43 -9.56 -2.07
C SER A 322 16.43 -9.80 -3.21
N LEU A 323 15.92 -9.92 -4.45
CA LEU A 323 16.68 -10.08 -5.67
C LEU A 323 16.05 -9.24 -6.77
N ARG A 324 16.87 -8.51 -7.52
CA ARG A 324 16.44 -7.72 -8.68
C ARG A 324 16.94 -8.25 -10.02
N ASP A 325 17.55 -9.46 -10.05
CA ASP A 325 18.01 -10.11 -11.28
C ASP A 325 16.92 -10.22 -12.36
N LEU A 326 15.66 -10.24 -11.95
CA LEU A 326 14.50 -10.33 -12.85
C LEU A 326 13.72 -9.02 -12.97
N TYR A 327 14.20 -7.93 -12.34
CA TYR A 327 13.52 -6.64 -12.39
C TYR A 327 13.60 -6.05 -13.79
N HIS A 328 14.80 -5.97 -14.33
CA HIS A 328 15.12 -5.45 -15.66
C HIS A 328 16.17 -6.31 -16.33
N PRO A 329 15.82 -7.53 -16.78
CA PRO A 329 16.78 -8.42 -17.39
C PRO A 329 17.30 -7.86 -18.72
N ARG A 330 18.52 -8.30 -19.14
CA ARG A 330 19.21 -7.80 -20.32
C ARG A 330 18.46 -7.99 -21.66
N ASP A 331 17.44 -8.84 -21.69
CA ASP A 331 16.60 -9.08 -22.87
C ASP A 331 15.51 -8.01 -23.07
N GLY A 332 15.50 -6.96 -22.26
CA GLY A 332 14.53 -5.86 -22.31
C GLY A 332 13.19 -6.18 -21.67
N SER A 333 13.01 -7.36 -21.09
CA SER A 333 11.80 -7.68 -20.31
C SER A 333 11.70 -6.80 -19.06
N ARG A 334 10.47 -6.52 -18.61
CA ARG A 334 10.19 -5.84 -17.35
C ARG A 334 9.31 -6.74 -16.49
N PHE A 335 9.80 -7.13 -15.33
CA PHE A 335 9.02 -7.94 -14.41
C PHE A 335 8.88 -7.23 -13.05
N GLY A 336 9.77 -7.55 -12.11
CA GLY A 336 9.81 -6.97 -10.79
C GLY A 336 10.69 -7.77 -9.84
N THR A 337 10.73 -7.35 -8.60
CA THR A 337 11.55 -7.97 -7.55
C THR A 337 11.05 -9.36 -7.19
N VAL A 338 11.99 -10.21 -6.80
CA VAL A 338 11.71 -11.49 -6.13
C VAL A 338 12.20 -11.38 -4.69
N GLN A 339 11.30 -11.57 -3.71
CA GLN A 339 11.63 -11.37 -2.30
C GLN A 339 11.05 -12.48 -1.42
N SER A 340 11.73 -12.79 -0.31
CA SER A 340 11.19 -13.69 0.71
C SER A 340 9.93 -13.07 1.32
N MET A 341 8.89 -13.88 1.54
CA MET A 341 7.61 -13.37 2.04
C MET A 341 7.58 -13.14 3.56
N GLY A 342 8.47 -13.77 4.32
CA GLY A 342 8.43 -13.73 5.77
C GLY A 342 7.25 -14.49 6.38
N ILE A 343 6.59 -15.32 5.59
CA ILE A 343 5.49 -16.18 6.00
C ILE A 343 5.99 -17.61 5.98
N GLY A 344 5.78 -18.34 7.07
CA GLY A 344 6.03 -19.77 7.12
C GLY A 344 4.99 -20.55 6.30
N ALA A 345 5.38 -21.71 5.80
CA ALA A 345 4.44 -22.67 5.25
C ALA A 345 3.75 -23.47 6.37
N GLY A 346 3.33 -22.77 7.44
CA GLY A 346 2.62 -23.36 8.57
C GLY A 346 1.15 -23.66 8.26
N TYR A 347 0.55 -24.47 9.10
CA TYR A 347 -0.84 -24.90 8.91
C TYR A 347 -1.82 -23.71 8.88
N GLY A 348 -1.65 -22.76 9.79
CA GLY A 348 -2.53 -21.59 9.91
C GLY A 348 -2.48 -20.70 8.67
N GLU A 349 -1.28 -20.41 8.16
CA GLU A 349 -1.06 -19.58 6.99
C GLU A 349 -1.59 -20.24 5.72
N ILE A 350 -1.35 -21.54 5.55
CA ILE A 350 -1.85 -22.27 4.38
C ILE A 350 -3.38 -22.38 4.43
N LEU A 351 -3.94 -22.68 5.59
CA LEU A 351 -5.39 -22.75 5.76
C LEU A 351 -6.05 -21.41 5.48
N HIS A 352 -5.47 -20.31 5.99
CA HIS A 352 -5.95 -18.96 5.73
C HIS A 352 -5.92 -18.65 4.23
N TYR A 353 -4.82 -18.93 3.56
CA TYR A 353 -4.66 -18.72 2.11
C TYR A 353 -5.70 -19.54 1.30
N LEU A 354 -5.87 -20.80 1.63
CA LEU A 354 -6.86 -21.65 0.98
C LEU A 354 -8.29 -21.14 1.19
N ARG A 355 -8.63 -20.67 2.39
CA ARG A 355 -9.94 -20.07 2.67
C ARG A 355 -10.15 -18.77 1.88
N LEU A 356 -9.14 -17.92 1.75
CA LEU A 356 -9.22 -16.72 0.90
C LEU A 356 -9.45 -17.08 -0.58
N MET A 357 -8.77 -18.09 -1.09
CA MET A 357 -8.98 -18.59 -2.46
C MET A 357 -10.40 -19.14 -2.65
N LEU A 358 -10.90 -19.93 -1.70
CA LEU A 358 -12.25 -20.47 -1.73
C LEU A 358 -13.31 -19.37 -1.66
N ALA A 359 -13.10 -18.35 -0.82
CA ALA A 359 -14.00 -17.19 -0.72
C ALA A 359 -14.14 -16.41 -2.02
N ARG A 360 -13.11 -16.43 -2.89
CA ARG A 360 -13.11 -15.80 -4.21
C ARG A 360 -13.60 -16.73 -5.33
N SER A 361 -13.97 -17.96 -5.02
CA SER A 361 -14.41 -18.97 -5.98
C SER A 361 -15.93 -19.16 -5.99
N ALA A 362 -16.44 -19.85 -7.00
CA ALA A 362 -17.85 -20.25 -7.06
C ALA A 362 -18.27 -21.16 -5.86
N LEU A 363 -17.29 -21.77 -5.17
CA LEU A 363 -17.50 -22.62 -4.02
C LEU A 363 -17.72 -21.83 -2.72
N ALA A 364 -17.59 -20.51 -2.73
CA ALA A 364 -17.75 -19.63 -1.56
C ALA A 364 -19.10 -19.81 -0.85
N LYS A 365 -20.15 -20.16 -1.62
CA LYS A 365 -21.53 -20.35 -1.12
C LYS A 365 -21.76 -21.68 -0.36
N LEU A 366 -20.77 -22.57 -0.36
CA LEU A 366 -20.88 -23.90 0.27
C LEU A 366 -20.18 -23.88 1.65
N PRO A 367 -20.90 -23.80 2.78
CA PRO A 367 -20.31 -23.64 4.11
C PRO A 367 -19.33 -24.75 4.49
N LEU A 368 -19.61 -26.01 4.10
CA LEU A 368 -18.75 -27.17 4.36
C LEU A 368 -17.39 -27.08 3.65
N VAL A 369 -17.27 -26.37 2.54
CA VAL A 369 -16.03 -26.29 1.76
C VAL A 369 -14.95 -25.48 2.49
N GLN A 370 -15.32 -24.51 3.28
CA GLN A 370 -14.40 -23.72 4.12
C GLN A 370 -13.74 -24.61 5.20
N ASP A 371 -14.49 -25.57 5.77
CA ASP A 371 -13.97 -26.51 6.77
C ASP A 371 -13.17 -27.64 6.13
N LEU A 372 -13.55 -28.10 4.96
CA LEU A 372 -12.81 -29.11 4.18
C LEU A 372 -11.42 -28.60 3.75
N ALA A 373 -11.18 -27.28 3.68
CA ALA A 373 -9.86 -26.70 3.43
C ALA A 373 -8.79 -27.14 4.46
N ARG A 374 -9.19 -27.63 5.62
CA ARG A 374 -8.28 -28.16 6.65
C ARG A 374 -7.49 -29.39 6.18
N ILE A 375 -8.09 -30.24 5.34
CA ILE A 375 -7.43 -31.46 4.84
C ILE A 375 -6.30 -31.11 3.88
N PRO A 376 -6.51 -30.35 2.77
CA PRO A 376 -5.42 -29.97 1.90
C PRO A 376 -4.38 -29.08 2.60
N ALA A 377 -4.76 -28.28 3.62
CA ALA A 377 -3.80 -27.52 4.41
C ALA A 377 -2.85 -28.44 5.18
N ALA A 378 -3.35 -29.46 5.86
CA ALA A 378 -2.52 -30.42 6.60
C ALA A 378 -1.58 -31.22 5.68
N LEU A 379 -2.03 -31.59 4.49
CA LEU A 379 -1.19 -32.24 3.49
C LEU A 379 -0.11 -31.29 2.95
N ALA A 380 -0.46 -30.06 2.66
CA ALA A 380 0.46 -29.05 2.15
C ALA A 380 1.58 -28.73 3.14
N VAL A 381 1.30 -28.65 4.44
CA VAL A 381 2.32 -28.48 5.50
C VAL A 381 3.37 -29.60 5.43
N LYS A 382 2.92 -30.85 5.33
CA LYS A 382 3.85 -31.99 5.22
C LYS A 382 4.66 -31.95 3.93
N MET A 383 4.06 -31.51 2.82
CA MET A 383 4.73 -31.42 1.53
C MET A 383 5.75 -30.28 1.49
N LEU A 384 5.40 -29.12 2.08
CA LEU A 384 6.24 -27.92 2.04
C LEU A 384 7.43 -28.01 3.01
N GLY A 385 7.22 -28.58 4.22
CA GLY A 385 8.29 -28.82 5.19
C GLY A 385 9.20 -27.59 5.41
N ASN A 386 10.48 -27.68 5.01
CA ASN A 386 11.48 -26.61 5.19
C ASN A 386 11.51 -25.61 4.01
N ALA A 387 10.51 -25.60 3.14
CA ALA A 387 10.48 -24.65 2.04
C ALA A 387 10.37 -23.21 2.55
N LYS A 388 11.12 -22.32 1.95
CA LYS A 388 10.96 -20.87 2.11
C LYS A 388 10.00 -20.33 1.05
N VAL A 389 9.08 -19.47 1.44
CA VAL A 389 8.12 -18.88 0.50
C VAL A 389 8.67 -17.57 -0.03
N PHE A 390 8.68 -17.44 -1.35
CA PHE A 390 9.06 -16.25 -2.09
C PHE A 390 7.88 -15.72 -2.88
N VAL A 391 7.90 -14.42 -3.15
CA VAL A 391 6.98 -13.75 -4.06
C VAL A 391 7.76 -12.97 -5.11
N GLY A 392 7.40 -13.14 -6.36
CA GLY A 392 7.76 -12.22 -7.43
C GLY A 392 6.64 -11.19 -7.57
N LEU A 393 6.97 -9.91 -7.50
CA LEU A 393 6.04 -8.79 -7.69
C LEU A 393 6.08 -8.39 -9.17
N LEU A 394 5.13 -8.86 -9.97
CA LEU A 394 5.05 -8.43 -11.37
C LEU A 394 4.37 -7.07 -11.46
N GLU A 395 5.05 -6.14 -12.12
CA GLU A 395 4.51 -4.82 -12.45
C GLU A 395 3.21 -4.93 -13.26
N ASP A 396 2.25 -4.08 -12.96
CA ASP A 396 1.01 -3.88 -13.71
C ASP A 396 1.07 -2.57 -14.51
N ILE A 397 0.22 -2.46 -15.53
CA ILE A 397 0.09 -1.29 -16.39
C ILE A 397 -1.34 -0.75 -16.26
N GLY A 398 -1.47 0.58 -16.20
CA GLY A 398 -2.76 1.24 -16.09
C GLY A 398 -3.54 1.21 -17.41
N TYR A 399 -4.78 0.70 -17.34
CA TYR A 399 -5.76 0.72 -18.43
C TYR A 399 -7.02 1.45 -17.95
N PRO A 400 -7.62 2.35 -18.75
CA PRO A 400 -8.77 3.18 -18.32
C PRO A 400 -10.01 2.38 -17.91
N GLU A 401 -10.19 1.18 -18.43
CA GLU A 401 -11.29 0.27 -18.07
C GLU A 401 -11.08 -0.44 -16.73
N ASN A 402 -9.85 -0.53 -16.24
CA ASN A 402 -9.55 -1.00 -14.89
C ASN A 402 -9.81 0.15 -13.93
N ARG A 403 -10.85 0.04 -13.08
CA ARG A 403 -11.36 1.18 -12.35
C ARG A 403 -12.04 0.85 -11.03
N VAL A 404 -12.08 1.85 -10.17
CA VAL A 404 -13.01 1.92 -9.04
C VAL A 404 -14.35 2.43 -9.55
N VAL A 405 -15.44 1.84 -9.08
CA VAL A 405 -16.81 2.21 -9.43
C VAL A 405 -17.55 2.62 -8.15
N PHE A 406 -18.22 3.76 -8.18
CA PHE A 406 -19.09 4.18 -7.10
C PHE A 406 -20.48 3.54 -7.26
N ASP A 407 -21.00 3.00 -6.16
CA ASP A 407 -22.34 2.41 -6.08
C ASP A 407 -23.17 3.25 -5.09
N PRO A 408 -24.12 4.05 -5.56
CA PRO A 408 -24.93 4.91 -4.68
C PRO A 408 -25.81 4.14 -3.70
N ASP A 409 -26.19 2.90 -4.03
CA ASP A 409 -26.98 2.05 -3.14
C ASP A 409 -26.12 1.45 -2.01
N ARG A 410 -24.81 1.40 -2.22
CA ARG A 410 -23.83 0.89 -1.25
C ARG A 410 -22.62 1.83 -1.13
N PRO A 411 -22.82 3.08 -0.67
CA PRO A 411 -21.82 4.14 -0.75
C PRO A 411 -20.54 3.87 0.07
N ALA A 412 -20.58 3.01 1.06
CA ALA A 412 -19.40 2.58 1.84
C ALA A 412 -18.60 1.46 1.18
N SER A 413 -19.15 0.78 0.18
CA SER A 413 -18.53 -0.37 -0.50
C SER A 413 -17.38 0.08 -1.41
N LEU A 414 -16.36 -0.75 -1.50
CA LEU A 414 -15.29 -0.64 -2.49
C LEU A 414 -15.61 -1.57 -3.65
N ASN A 415 -15.98 -1.00 -4.80
CA ASN A 415 -16.31 -1.77 -5.99
C ASN A 415 -15.26 -1.52 -7.07
N ILE A 416 -14.80 -2.58 -7.72
CA ILE A 416 -13.81 -2.49 -8.80
C ILE A 416 -14.23 -3.32 -10.00
N GLU A 417 -13.87 -2.82 -11.18
CA GLU A 417 -13.90 -3.54 -12.45
C GLU A 417 -12.46 -3.65 -12.95
N TYR A 418 -12.04 -4.86 -13.28
CA TYR A 418 -10.67 -5.15 -13.67
C TYR A 418 -10.59 -6.21 -14.76
N THR A 419 -9.84 -5.92 -15.82
CA THR A 419 -9.54 -6.84 -16.89
C THR A 419 -8.06 -7.21 -16.85
N LEU A 420 -7.78 -8.51 -16.77
CA LEU A 420 -6.42 -9.04 -16.91
C LEU A 420 -6.04 -9.06 -18.40
N HIS A 421 -5.43 -8.00 -18.88
CA HIS A 421 -5.05 -7.85 -20.29
C HIS A 421 -4.18 -9.01 -20.81
N PRO A 422 -4.30 -9.37 -22.10
CA PRO A 422 -3.48 -10.42 -22.71
C PRO A 422 -1.97 -10.17 -22.57
N GLU A 423 -1.55 -8.89 -22.59
CA GLU A 423 -0.17 -8.49 -22.34
C GLU A 423 0.30 -8.92 -20.94
N LEU A 424 -0.44 -8.56 -19.89
CA LEU A 424 -0.13 -8.89 -18.51
C LEU A 424 -0.09 -10.41 -18.28
N ARG A 425 -0.99 -11.15 -18.92
CA ARG A 425 -1.00 -12.63 -18.90
C ARG A 425 0.26 -13.23 -19.56
N ARG A 426 0.67 -12.67 -20.72
CA ARG A 426 1.91 -13.09 -21.41
C ARG A 426 3.12 -12.77 -20.57
N ARG A 427 3.21 -11.56 -20.01
CA ARG A 427 4.34 -11.12 -19.17
C ARG A 427 4.43 -11.94 -17.89
N ARG A 428 3.30 -12.28 -17.26
CA ARG A 428 3.26 -13.24 -16.15
C ARG A 428 3.84 -14.60 -16.55
N GLY A 429 3.45 -15.13 -17.70
CA GLY A 429 3.99 -16.41 -18.21
C GLY A 429 5.51 -16.37 -18.45
N ALA A 430 6.00 -15.25 -18.98
CA ALA A 430 7.43 -15.01 -19.17
C ALA A 430 8.17 -14.89 -17.81
N PHE A 431 7.60 -14.16 -16.84
CA PHE A 431 8.15 -14.03 -15.51
C PHE A 431 8.28 -15.38 -14.79
N ARG A 432 7.24 -16.23 -14.85
CA ARG A 432 7.34 -17.61 -14.33
C ARG A 432 8.45 -18.43 -14.97
N LYS A 433 8.64 -18.28 -16.29
CA LYS A 433 9.76 -18.94 -16.99
C LYS A 433 11.12 -18.40 -16.52
N ALA A 434 11.21 -17.07 -16.33
CA ALA A 434 12.41 -16.43 -15.81
C ALA A 434 12.74 -16.89 -14.39
N ILE A 435 11.76 -16.95 -13.48
CA ILE A 435 11.91 -17.51 -12.12
C ILE A 435 12.38 -18.97 -12.18
N ARG A 436 11.78 -19.81 -13.04
CA ARG A 436 12.23 -21.21 -13.19
C ARG A 436 13.68 -21.31 -13.63
N ARG A 437 14.12 -20.42 -14.52
CA ARG A 437 15.49 -20.38 -15.04
C ARG A 437 16.47 -19.86 -13.98
N ALA A 438 16.16 -18.75 -13.32
CA ALA A 438 17.00 -18.15 -12.28
C ALA A 438 17.26 -19.12 -11.13
N PHE A 439 16.24 -19.80 -10.65
CA PHE A 439 16.36 -20.77 -9.55
C PHE A 439 16.44 -22.23 -10.02
N LYS A 440 17.02 -22.49 -11.23
CA LYS A 440 17.08 -23.86 -11.80
C LYS A 440 17.77 -24.88 -10.89
N SER A 441 18.70 -24.43 -10.07
CA SER A 441 19.47 -25.28 -9.14
C SER A 441 18.71 -25.67 -7.87
N HIS A 442 17.52 -25.10 -7.64
CA HIS A 442 16.71 -25.36 -6.45
C HIS A 442 15.39 -26.06 -6.84
N ARG A 443 14.92 -26.96 -5.97
CA ARG A 443 13.54 -27.45 -6.04
C ARG A 443 12.60 -26.29 -5.72
N LYS A 444 11.56 -26.11 -6.54
CA LYS A 444 10.56 -25.07 -6.35
C LYS A 444 9.18 -25.49 -6.83
N LEU A 445 8.16 -24.91 -6.21
CA LEU A 445 6.75 -25.14 -6.53
C LEU A 445 6.01 -23.81 -6.54
N PHE A 446 5.36 -23.45 -7.64
CA PHE A 446 4.49 -22.28 -7.70
C PHE A 446 3.19 -22.55 -6.93
N LEU A 447 2.85 -21.64 -6.06
CA LEU A 447 1.67 -21.73 -5.20
C LEU A 447 0.44 -21.08 -5.87
N SER A 448 0.66 -20.02 -6.68
CA SER A 448 -0.42 -19.33 -7.41
C SER A 448 -0.71 -20.03 -8.73
N MET A 449 -1.85 -20.70 -8.84
CA MET A 449 -2.30 -21.35 -10.10
C MET A 449 -2.83 -20.31 -11.10
N GLN A 450 -3.68 -19.40 -10.65
CA GLN A 450 -4.25 -18.30 -11.42
C GLN A 450 -3.49 -16.99 -11.17
N PRO A 451 -3.64 -15.98 -12.05
CA PRO A 451 -3.16 -14.63 -11.74
C PRO A 451 -3.76 -14.13 -10.43
N GLU A 452 -2.92 -13.60 -9.54
CA GLU A 452 -3.35 -13.13 -8.24
C GLU A 452 -3.02 -11.65 -8.10
N LEU A 453 -4.07 -10.81 -8.06
CA LEU A 453 -3.96 -9.38 -7.82
C LEU A 453 -3.62 -9.13 -6.35
N ASN A 454 -2.61 -8.31 -6.11
CA ASN A 454 -2.22 -7.91 -4.76
C ASN A 454 -3.07 -6.74 -4.26
N PHE A 455 -4.17 -7.02 -3.60
CA PHE A 455 -5.06 -6.01 -3.01
C PHE A 455 -4.41 -5.16 -1.89
N GLY A 456 -3.19 -5.46 -1.49
CA GLY A 456 -2.39 -4.61 -0.62
C GLY A 456 -1.64 -3.48 -1.36
N HIS A 457 -1.63 -3.50 -2.71
CA HIS A 457 -0.88 -2.56 -3.54
C HIS A 457 -1.73 -1.87 -4.64
N PRO A 458 -2.97 -1.41 -4.38
CA PRO A 458 -3.73 -0.66 -5.38
C PRO A 458 -3.08 0.70 -5.63
N CYS A 459 -3.03 1.15 -6.90
CA CYS A 459 -2.50 2.46 -7.28
C CYS A 459 -3.11 2.99 -8.58
N GLY A 460 -2.83 4.25 -8.93
CA GLY A 460 -3.08 4.83 -10.24
C GLY A 460 -4.45 5.47 -10.46
N THR A 461 -5.33 5.50 -9.47
CA THR A 461 -6.74 5.90 -9.62
C THR A 461 -7.01 7.42 -9.66
N ALA A 462 -5.99 8.25 -9.47
CA ALA A 462 -6.02 9.70 -9.65
C ALA A 462 -4.61 10.15 -10.06
N ARG A 463 -4.16 9.74 -11.26
CA ARG A 463 -2.78 9.95 -11.70
C ARG A 463 -2.43 11.42 -11.80
N PHE A 464 -1.18 11.76 -11.43
CA PHE A 464 -0.63 13.09 -11.65
C PHE A 464 -0.01 13.22 -13.05
N GLY A 465 0.05 14.43 -13.55
CA GLY A 465 0.57 14.75 -14.88
C GLY A 465 0.51 16.26 -15.14
N SER A 466 1.05 16.70 -16.26
CA SER A 466 1.05 18.11 -16.65
C SER A 466 -0.19 18.55 -17.45
N ASP A 467 -0.97 17.60 -17.96
CA ASP A 467 -2.11 17.87 -18.83
C ASP A 467 -3.42 17.41 -18.14
N PRO A 468 -4.36 18.33 -17.85
CA PRO A 468 -5.64 18.02 -17.20
C PRO A 468 -6.54 17.08 -18.05
N ALA A 469 -6.32 17.00 -19.36
CA ALA A 469 -7.08 16.06 -20.21
C ALA A 469 -6.64 14.58 -20.01
N THR A 470 -5.44 14.35 -19.48
CA THR A 470 -4.85 13.00 -19.33
C THR A 470 -4.49 12.63 -17.89
N SER A 471 -4.67 13.57 -16.95
CA SER A 471 -4.40 13.38 -15.52
C SER A 471 -5.45 14.06 -14.64
N VAL A 472 -5.61 13.56 -13.42
CA VAL A 472 -6.50 14.15 -12.41
C VAL A 472 -5.78 15.22 -11.60
N LEU A 473 -4.49 15.02 -11.38
CA LEU A 473 -3.64 15.86 -10.53
C LEU A 473 -2.53 16.49 -11.36
N ASP A 474 -2.10 17.67 -10.95
CA ASP A 474 -0.92 18.33 -11.46
C ASP A 474 0.39 17.68 -10.94
N VAL A 475 1.53 18.25 -11.31
CA VAL A 475 2.85 17.75 -10.93
C VAL A 475 3.11 17.80 -9.41
N ASN A 476 2.38 18.62 -8.67
CA ASN A 476 2.43 18.74 -7.22
C ASN A 476 1.30 18.00 -6.51
N CYS A 477 0.63 17.10 -7.23
CA CYS A 477 -0.49 16.31 -6.73
C CYS A 477 -1.71 17.14 -6.28
N LYS A 478 -1.84 18.41 -6.74
CA LYS A 478 -3.04 19.22 -6.60
C LYS A 478 -4.04 18.80 -7.69
N ALA A 479 -5.32 18.70 -7.37
CA ALA A 479 -6.35 18.46 -8.39
C ALA A 479 -6.34 19.59 -9.42
N HIS A 480 -6.43 19.25 -10.72
CA HIS A 480 -6.50 20.27 -11.77
C HIS A 480 -7.75 21.15 -11.66
N ASP A 481 -8.87 20.55 -11.21
CA ASP A 481 -10.17 21.22 -11.12
C ASP A 481 -10.37 22.03 -9.83
N LEU A 482 -9.56 21.79 -8.79
CA LEU A 482 -9.82 22.30 -7.44
C LEU A 482 -8.58 22.98 -6.86
N GLU A 483 -8.75 24.23 -6.41
CA GLU A 483 -7.63 25.05 -5.93
C GLU A 483 -7.05 24.56 -4.60
N ASN A 484 -7.81 23.79 -3.79
CA ASN A 484 -7.47 23.45 -2.43
C ASN A 484 -7.58 21.95 -2.09
N LEU A 485 -7.45 21.07 -3.10
CA LEU A 485 -7.41 19.62 -2.94
C LEU A 485 -6.08 19.04 -3.43
N TRP A 486 -5.43 18.24 -2.60
CA TRP A 486 -4.25 17.42 -2.95
C TRP A 486 -4.52 15.95 -2.65
N VAL A 487 -3.92 15.04 -3.45
CA VAL A 487 -4.00 13.59 -3.23
C VAL A 487 -2.59 13.02 -3.12
N VAL A 488 -2.25 12.42 -1.96
CA VAL A 488 -0.88 12.00 -1.65
C VAL A 488 -0.72 10.52 -1.31
N ASP A 489 -1.74 9.71 -1.55
CA ASP A 489 -1.65 8.25 -1.47
C ASP A 489 -1.26 7.65 -2.83
N SER A 490 -1.28 6.32 -2.95
CA SER A 490 -0.89 5.62 -4.19
C SER A 490 -1.74 5.94 -5.42
N SER A 491 -2.83 6.71 -5.30
CA SER A 491 -3.67 7.13 -6.43
C SER A 491 -2.89 7.91 -7.48
N PHE A 492 -1.89 8.71 -7.06
CA PHE A 492 -1.13 9.58 -7.96
C PHE A 492 -0.26 8.83 -8.98
N MET A 493 0.12 7.58 -8.72
CA MET A 493 1.15 6.85 -9.45
C MET A 493 0.74 6.52 -10.89
N PRO A 494 1.52 6.91 -11.92
CA PRO A 494 1.29 6.52 -13.32
C PRO A 494 1.62 5.06 -13.63
N SER A 495 2.48 4.42 -12.83
CA SER A 495 2.87 3.00 -12.95
C SER A 495 2.98 2.37 -11.57
N SER A 496 2.78 1.05 -11.48
CA SER A 496 2.88 0.33 -10.21
C SER A 496 4.32 -0.01 -9.81
N PHE A 497 5.26 0.11 -10.75
CA PHE A 497 6.64 -0.39 -10.66
C PHE A 497 6.72 -1.92 -10.44
N GLY A 498 7.94 -2.44 -10.34
CA GLY A 498 8.19 -3.83 -9.94
C GLY A 498 8.61 -3.98 -8.48
N VAL A 499 8.32 -2.98 -7.63
CA VAL A 499 8.64 -2.92 -6.19
C VAL A 499 7.45 -2.51 -5.36
N ASN A 500 7.54 -2.68 -4.05
CA ASN A 500 6.50 -2.24 -3.10
C ASN A 500 6.30 -0.72 -3.18
N PRO A 501 5.08 -0.17 -3.23
CA PRO A 501 4.82 1.23 -3.53
C PRO A 501 5.06 2.18 -2.33
N SER A 502 5.15 1.66 -1.11
CA SER A 502 5.06 2.47 0.12
C SER A 502 6.16 3.51 0.25
N LEU A 503 7.40 3.22 -0.18
CA LEU A 503 8.49 4.21 -0.11
C LEU A 503 8.24 5.37 -1.09
N THR A 504 7.75 5.08 -2.29
CA THR A 504 7.40 6.11 -3.28
C THR A 504 6.26 7.00 -2.80
N ILE A 505 5.24 6.42 -2.14
CA ILE A 505 4.16 7.18 -1.53
C ILE A 505 4.71 8.14 -0.47
N ALA A 506 5.59 7.66 0.41
CA ALA A 506 6.21 8.50 1.43
C ALA A 506 7.11 9.59 0.83
N ALA A 507 7.96 9.24 -0.13
CA ALA A 507 8.84 10.20 -0.81
C ALA A 507 8.06 11.31 -1.52
N ASN A 508 6.99 10.95 -2.24
CA ASN A 508 6.14 11.96 -2.88
C ASN A 508 5.37 12.81 -1.86
N ALA A 509 4.88 12.22 -0.77
CA ALA A 509 4.22 12.97 0.30
C ALA A 509 5.18 13.97 0.98
N LEU A 510 6.47 13.61 1.15
CA LEU A 510 7.52 14.53 1.60
C LEU A 510 7.76 15.66 0.60
N ARG A 511 7.83 15.33 -0.70
CA ARG A 511 8.01 16.32 -1.78
C ARG A 511 6.86 17.33 -1.81
N VAL A 512 5.62 16.82 -1.81
CA VAL A 512 4.42 17.68 -1.81
C VAL A 512 4.35 18.50 -0.53
N GLY A 513 4.60 17.89 0.65
CA GLY A 513 4.59 18.58 1.93
C GLY A 513 5.63 19.70 2.02
N ALA A 514 6.83 19.49 1.47
CA ALA A 514 7.86 20.54 1.38
C ALA A 514 7.45 21.70 0.45
N HIS A 515 6.82 21.37 -0.70
CA HIS A 515 6.29 22.36 -1.63
C HIS A 515 5.18 23.19 -0.95
N LEU A 516 4.19 22.56 -0.36
CA LEU A 516 3.07 23.24 0.31
C LEU A 516 3.53 24.08 1.51
N SER A 517 4.49 23.61 2.27
CA SER A 517 5.03 24.37 3.40
C SER A 517 5.69 25.67 2.96
N LYS A 518 6.31 25.69 1.78
CA LYS A 518 6.91 26.89 1.19
C LYS A 518 5.84 27.82 0.63
N GLU A 519 4.91 27.29 -0.16
CA GLU A 519 3.81 28.04 -0.79
C GLU A 519 2.93 28.73 0.25
N TRP A 520 2.44 27.99 1.26
CA TRP A 520 1.49 28.52 2.24
C TRP A 520 2.10 29.54 3.22
N ARG A 521 3.41 29.51 3.44
CA ARG A 521 4.08 30.60 4.17
C ARG A 521 4.11 31.90 3.37
N HIS A 522 4.34 31.79 2.07
CA HIS A 522 4.33 32.97 1.19
C HIS A 522 2.94 33.61 1.07
N ASP A 523 1.88 32.79 1.10
CA ASP A 523 0.47 33.28 1.12
C ASP A 523 0.11 33.99 2.42
N ALA A 524 0.86 33.74 3.50
CA ALA A 524 0.59 34.31 4.84
C ALA A 524 1.37 35.61 5.10
N GLU A 525 2.42 35.90 4.30
CA GLU A 525 3.20 37.16 4.31
C GLU A 525 2.54 38.22 3.42
#